data_e7f9f49163c0d1990e2fbd7305587b9f
#
_entry.id   e7f9f49163c0d1990e2fbd7305587b9f
#
_cell.length_a   1.000
_cell.length_b   1.000
_cell.length_c   1.000
_cell.angle_alpha   90.00
_cell.angle_beta   90.00
_cell.angle_gamma   90.00
#
_symmetry.space_group_name_H-M   'P 1'
#
loop_
_entity.id
_entity.type
_entity.pdbx_description
1 polymer ?
#
loop_
_entity_poly.entity_id
_entity_poly.type
_entity_poly.pdbx_seq_one_letter_code
_entity_poly.pdbx_strand_id
1 'polypeptide(L)'
;MKKKIFICALFISLITTAQTTVTKSLGDFNIIKVYNGIEVELIKSTEQRIEIIGEKSEKVKIKNVNNTLKLSLPFSLKPSENIADGEVKIKLFYSKNINIIDANQGTTITAKDFNQDNVELNAQERAFINITTTTKYLTIRASSGGIIKVSGTAKNQEVDVDLYGVYHGFNLSAIGNSTVKAGTGARAEVMAGEALNAKVSFGGAIFYKGNPKVVKDK
;
A
#
# COMPACT_ATOMS: atom_id res chain seq x y z
N MET A 1 60.19 44.69 2.83
CA MET A 1 58.86 44.61 2.20
C MET A 1 58.18 43.32 2.70
N LYS A 2 57.22 43.42 3.63
CA LYS A 2 56.48 42.25 4.19
C LYS A 2 55.18 42.14 3.39
N LYS A 3 55.01 41.02 2.62
CA LYS A 3 53.79 40.70 1.89
C LYS A 3 52.77 40.17 2.89
N LYS A 4 51.65 40.87 3.07
CA LYS A 4 50.48 40.39 3.82
C LYS A 4 49.64 39.52 2.86
N ILE A 5 49.55 38.23 3.16
CA ILE A 5 48.64 37.29 2.46
C ILE A 5 47.26 37.44 3.13
N PHE A 6 46.27 37.90 2.36
CA PHE A 6 44.88 37.99 2.78
C PHE A 6 44.17 36.65 2.42
N ILE A 7 43.95 35.79 3.41
CA ILE A 7 43.19 34.55 3.23
C ILE A 7 41.70 34.92 3.30
N CYS A 8 41.05 34.92 2.14
CA CYS A 8 39.60 35.09 2.04
C CYS A 8 38.94 33.73 2.33
N ALA A 9 38.45 33.52 3.55
CA ALA A 9 37.70 32.31 3.91
C ALA A 9 36.30 32.42 3.29
N LEU A 10 36.07 31.62 2.24
CA LEU A 10 34.78 31.48 1.58
C LEU A 10 33.86 30.63 2.49
N PHE A 11 32.96 31.26 3.24
CA PHE A 11 31.91 30.56 3.98
C PHE A 11 30.85 30.09 2.98
N ILE A 12 30.92 28.80 2.61
CA ILE A 12 29.84 28.12 1.90
C ILE A 12 28.79 27.77 2.95
N SER A 13 27.73 28.58 3.05
CA SER A 13 26.54 28.24 3.84
C SER A 13 25.79 27.12 3.14
N LEU A 14 25.89 25.89 3.65
CA LEU A 14 25.02 24.79 3.28
C LEU A 14 23.61 25.12 3.75
N ILE A 15 22.75 25.54 2.82
CA ILE A 15 21.31 25.67 3.07
C ILE A 15 20.75 24.24 3.14
N THR A 16 20.68 23.67 4.34
CA THR A 16 19.91 22.45 4.58
C THR A 16 18.44 22.86 4.61
N THR A 17 17.68 22.52 3.57
CA THR A 17 16.22 22.59 3.61
C THR A 17 15.74 21.56 4.64
N ALA A 18 15.35 22.02 5.82
CA ALA A 18 14.72 21.17 6.83
C ALA A 18 13.38 20.68 6.28
N GLN A 19 13.28 19.38 6.00
CA GLN A 19 12.04 18.76 5.57
C GLN A 19 11.05 18.80 6.73
N THR A 20 9.89 19.40 6.54
CA THR A 20 8.86 19.53 7.58
C THR A 20 8.36 18.13 7.97
N THR A 21 8.49 17.79 9.25
CA THR A 21 8.00 16.52 9.80
C THR A 21 6.93 16.78 10.86
N VAL A 22 5.76 16.18 10.66
CA VAL A 22 4.65 16.26 11.63
C VAL A 22 4.50 14.91 12.30
N THR A 23 4.63 14.85 13.62
CA THR A 23 4.44 13.61 14.41
C THR A 23 3.18 13.73 15.27
N LYS A 24 2.33 12.70 15.26
CA LYS A 24 1.11 12.63 16.08
C LYS A 24 0.93 11.22 16.63
N SER A 25 0.47 11.13 17.88
CA SER A 25 -0.05 9.89 18.47
C SER A 25 -1.43 9.60 17.89
N LEU A 26 -1.75 8.32 17.70
CA LEU A 26 -3.02 7.86 17.14
C LEU A 26 -3.75 6.99 18.17
N GLY A 27 -5.07 7.09 18.18
CA GLY A 27 -5.92 6.10 18.84
C GLY A 27 -5.96 4.77 18.07
N ASP A 28 -6.66 3.79 18.61
CA ASP A 28 -6.80 2.47 18.00
C ASP A 28 -7.48 2.51 16.64
N PHE A 29 -7.00 1.70 15.71
CA PHE A 29 -7.60 1.46 14.41
C PHE A 29 -7.29 0.04 13.93
N ASN A 30 -8.16 -0.52 13.12
CA ASN A 30 -7.96 -1.81 12.46
C ASN A 30 -8.27 -1.75 10.95
N ILE A 31 -8.64 -0.59 10.46
CA ILE A 31 -8.85 -0.28 9.04
C ILE A 31 -8.04 0.98 8.69
N ILE A 32 -7.31 0.92 7.60
CA ILE A 32 -6.59 2.07 7.05
C ILE A 32 -7.16 2.38 5.66
N LYS A 33 -7.50 3.66 5.42
CA LYS A 33 -7.90 4.18 4.11
C LYS A 33 -7.04 5.35 3.73
N VAL A 34 -6.35 5.27 2.59
CA VAL A 34 -5.42 6.31 2.13
C VAL A 34 -5.79 6.78 0.74
N TYR A 35 -5.70 8.09 0.52
CA TYR A 35 -6.14 8.76 -0.71
C TYR A 35 -5.10 9.78 -1.21
N ASN A 36 -5.32 10.26 -2.43
CA ASN A 36 -4.66 11.45 -3.00
C ASN A 36 -3.15 11.27 -3.26
N GLY A 37 -2.70 10.09 -3.67
CA GLY A 37 -1.29 9.85 -4.03
C GLY A 37 -0.30 9.91 -2.86
N ILE A 38 -0.78 9.77 -1.61
CA ILE A 38 0.07 9.73 -0.41
C ILE A 38 0.85 8.41 -0.38
N GLU A 39 2.14 8.48 -0.07
CA GLU A 39 2.97 7.29 0.15
C GLU A 39 2.96 6.91 1.64
N VAL A 40 2.66 5.64 1.96
CA VAL A 40 2.61 5.14 3.34
C VAL A 40 3.49 3.90 3.50
N GLU A 41 4.39 3.94 4.47
CA GLU A 41 5.11 2.78 4.97
C GLU A 41 4.50 2.34 6.30
N LEU A 42 4.01 1.09 6.38
CA LEU A 42 3.49 0.50 7.62
C LEU A 42 4.62 -0.17 8.39
N ILE A 43 4.80 0.23 9.65
CA ILE A 43 5.90 -0.24 10.50
C ILE A 43 5.31 -0.84 11.78
N LYS A 44 5.58 -2.11 12.04
CA LYS A 44 5.20 -2.74 13.31
C LYS A 44 5.94 -2.09 14.46
N SER A 45 5.21 -1.73 15.53
CA SER A 45 5.75 -1.01 16.69
C SER A 45 4.99 -1.40 17.96
N THR A 46 5.45 -0.92 19.09
CA THR A 46 4.72 -0.97 20.37
C THR A 46 3.75 0.20 20.56
N GLU A 47 3.92 1.27 19.75
CA GLU A 47 3.11 2.49 19.82
C GLU A 47 2.38 2.75 18.50
N GLN A 48 1.20 3.36 18.60
CA GLN A 48 0.45 3.84 17.44
C GLN A 48 0.72 5.32 17.24
N ARG A 49 1.50 5.64 16.22
CA ARG A 49 1.86 7.01 15.87
C ARG A 49 2.06 7.15 14.36
N ILE A 50 2.03 8.37 13.89
CA ILE A 50 2.25 8.74 12.51
C ILE A 50 3.34 9.80 12.43
N GLU A 51 4.25 9.64 11.48
CA GLU A 51 5.23 10.65 11.07
C GLU A 51 4.92 11.01 9.61
N ILE A 52 4.68 12.29 9.35
CA ILE A 52 4.33 12.81 8.03
C ILE A 52 5.46 13.71 7.58
N ILE A 53 6.03 13.44 6.42
CA ILE A 53 7.22 14.10 5.89
C ILE A 53 6.88 14.65 4.51
N GLY A 54 7.32 15.88 4.22
CA GLY A 54 7.18 16.51 2.93
C GLY A 54 6.51 17.89 2.98
N GLU A 55 6.49 18.58 1.84
CA GLU A 55 6.02 19.96 1.74
C GLU A 55 4.53 20.13 2.09
N LYS A 56 3.70 19.12 1.75
CA LYS A 56 2.26 19.11 2.09
C LYS A 56 1.95 18.38 3.41
N SER A 57 2.95 18.09 4.26
CA SER A 57 2.78 17.32 5.51
C SER A 57 1.73 17.93 6.43
N GLU A 58 1.70 19.24 6.59
CA GLU A 58 0.73 19.94 7.44
C GLU A 58 -0.69 19.96 6.88
N LYS A 59 -0.85 19.76 5.56
CA LYS A 59 -2.16 19.70 4.90
C LYS A 59 -2.85 18.34 5.07
N VAL A 60 -2.13 17.30 5.52
CA VAL A 60 -2.69 15.95 5.65
C VAL A 60 -3.80 15.93 6.70
N LYS A 61 -4.99 15.52 6.26
CA LYS A 61 -6.13 15.26 7.14
C LYS A 61 -6.04 13.85 7.69
N ILE A 62 -6.01 13.76 9.01
CA ILE A 62 -6.03 12.51 9.76
C ILE A 62 -7.37 12.41 10.46
N LYS A 63 -8.16 11.40 10.13
CA LYS A 63 -9.42 11.09 10.83
C LYS A 63 -9.38 9.65 11.31
N ASN A 64 -9.67 9.43 12.57
CA ASN A 64 -9.84 8.09 13.15
C ASN A 64 -11.25 8.01 13.76
N VAL A 65 -12.14 7.31 13.07
CA VAL A 65 -13.54 7.17 13.45
C VAL A 65 -13.96 5.71 13.28
N ASN A 66 -14.58 5.14 14.28
CA ASN A 66 -15.03 3.74 14.28
C ASN A 66 -13.90 2.77 13.88
N ASN A 67 -12.74 2.91 14.51
CA ASN A 67 -11.52 2.13 14.22
C ASN A 67 -11.02 2.22 12.77
N THR A 68 -11.46 3.22 12.02
CA THR A 68 -11.01 3.50 10.65
C THR A 68 -10.13 4.74 10.63
N LEU A 69 -8.84 4.55 10.37
CA LEU A 69 -7.88 5.61 10.14
C LEU A 69 -7.94 6.02 8.66
N LYS A 70 -8.38 7.24 8.40
CA LYS A 70 -8.42 7.85 7.07
C LYS A 70 -7.34 8.91 6.95
N LEU A 71 -6.49 8.79 5.91
CA LEU A 71 -5.43 9.73 5.53
C LEU A 71 -5.76 10.31 4.16
N SER A 72 -5.81 11.64 4.05
CA SER A 72 -6.15 12.32 2.78
C SER A 72 -5.65 13.75 2.76
N LEU A 73 -5.56 14.34 1.57
CA LEU A 73 -5.42 15.80 1.42
C LEU A 73 -6.80 16.49 1.47
N PRO A 74 -6.89 17.78 1.79
CA PRO A 74 -8.11 18.55 1.64
C PRO A 74 -8.44 18.72 0.15
N PHE A 75 -9.73 18.82 -0.16
CA PHE A 75 -10.16 19.19 -1.50
C PHE A 75 -9.72 20.63 -1.80
N SER A 76 -9.18 20.86 -2.99
CA SER A 76 -8.85 22.19 -3.53
C SER A 76 -9.43 22.32 -4.94
N LEU A 77 -9.83 23.55 -5.31
CA LEU A 77 -10.25 23.87 -6.67
C LEU A 77 -9.10 23.84 -7.67
N LYS A 78 -7.85 23.81 -7.18
CA LYS A 78 -6.66 23.61 -8.02
C LYS A 78 -6.34 22.11 -8.09
N PRO A 79 -6.47 21.46 -9.24
CA PRO A 79 -6.28 20.00 -9.37
C PRO A 79 -4.92 19.50 -8.86
N SER A 80 -3.83 20.25 -9.07
CA SER A 80 -2.49 19.93 -8.60
C SER A 80 -2.34 19.87 -7.07
N GLU A 81 -3.24 20.52 -6.33
CA GLU A 81 -3.22 20.50 -4.86
C GLU A 81 -3.94 19.29 -4.27
N ASN A 82 -4.74 18.58 -5.08
CA ASN A 82 -5.53 17.43 -4.63
C ASN A 82 -4.75 16.10 -4.62
N ILE A 83 -3.53 16.09 -5.16
CA ILE A 83 -2.66 14.91 -5.24
C ILE A 83 -1.33 15.22 -4.57
N ALA A 84 -0.82 14.27 -3.80
CA ALA A 84 0.47 14.42 -3.12
C ALA A 84 1.65 14.32 -4.10
N ASP A 85 1.54 13.46 -5.12
CA ASP A 85 2.55 13.24 -6.17
C ASP A 85 3.99 13.09 -5.63
N GLY A 86 4.14 12.24 -4.60
CA GLY A 86 5.42 12.01 -3.92
C GLY A 86 5.83 13.09 -2.89
N GLU A 87 5.09 14.20 -2.76
CA GLU A 87 5.39 15.29 -1.81
C GLU A 87 4.95 14.98 -0.37
N VAL A 88 4.24 13.87 -0.15
CA VAL A 88 3.82 13.41 1.19
C VAL A 88 4.20 11.96 1.38
N LYS A 89 5.08 11.73 2.35
CA LYS A 89 5.48 10.39 2.81
C LYS A 89 5.10 10.22 4.26
N ILE A 90 4.51 9.06 4.57
CA ILE A 90 4.02 8.76 5.90
C ILE A 90 4.66 7.48 6.38
N LYS A 91 5.27 7.52 7.58
CA LYS A 91 5.57 6.33 8.37
C LYS A 91 4.44 6.13 9.38
N LEU A 92 3.69 5.06 9.21
CA LEU A 92 2.59 4.70 10.09
C LEU A 92 3.01 3.53 10.98
N PHE A 93 3.23 3.85 12.25
CA PHE A 93 3.59 2.87 13.28
C PHE A 93 2.32 2.29 13.89
N TYR A 94 2.22 0.96 13.92
CA TYR A 94 1.05 0.27 14.43
C TYR A 94 1.42 -0.83 15.43
N SER A 95 0.63 -0.97 16.50
CA SER A 95 0.82 -1.97 17.56
C SER A 95 -0.24 -3.08 17.53
N LYS A 96 -1.41 -2.81 16.97
CA LYS A 96 -2.55 -3.73 16.87
C LYS A 96 -2.73 -4.23 15.44
N ASN A 97 -3.48 -5.32 15.27
CA ASN A 97 -3.79 -5.86 13.95
C ASN A 97 -4.57 -4.87 13.08
N ILE A 98 -4.19 -4.80 11.80
CA ILE A 98 -4.85 -4.00 10.78
C ILE A 98 -5.51 -4.97 9.79
N ASN A 99 -6.82 -5.13 9.86
CA ASN A 99 -7.54 -6.12 9.09
C ASN A 99 -7.72 -5.72 7.62
N ILE A 100 -7.89 -4.42 7.36
CA ILE A 100 -8.14 -3.89 6.03
C ILE A 100 -7.19 -2.74 5.72
N ILE A 101 -6.53 -2.83 4.58
CA ILE A 101 -5.71 -1.78 3.98
C ILE A 101 -6.36 -1.40 2.65
N ASP A 102 -6.81 -0.14 2.54
CA ASP A 102 -7.55 0.38 1.40
C ASP A 102 -6.81 1.59 0.80
N ALA A 103 -6.21 1.41 -0.36
CA ALA A 103 -5.43 2.40 -1.10
C ALA A 103 -6.20 2.90 -2.31
N ASN A 104 -6.32 4.21 -2.46
CA ASN A 104 -7.10 4.86 -3.50
C ASN A 104 -6.34 6.02 -4.14
N GLN A 105 -6.72 6.40 -5.36
CA GLN A 105 -6.28 7.65 -6.01
C GLN A 105 -4.75 7.79 -6.12
N GLY A 106 -4.09 6.78 -6.70
CA GLY A 106 -2.64 6.79 -6.91
C GLY A 106 -1.79 6.64 -5.65
N THR A 107 -2.40 6.31 -4.51
CA THR A 107 -1.70 6.07 -3.24
C THR A 107 -0.77 4.86 -3.34
N THR A 108 0.37 4.93 -2.68
CA THR A 108 1.29 3.81 -2.52
C THR A 108 1.35 3.37 -1.06
N ILE A 109 1.11 2.08 -0.77
CA ILE A 109 1.25 1.53 0.57
C ILE A 109 2.25 0.37 0.54
N THR A 110 3.22 0.41 1.45
CA THR A 110 4.23 -0.64 1.60
C THR A 110 4.28 -1.17 3.03
N ALA A 111 4.54 -2.46 3.18
CA ALA A 111 4.83 -3.07 4.47
C ALA A 111 5.79 -4.25 4.33
N LYS A 112 6.71 -4.39 5.28
CA LYS A 112 7.54 -5.57 5.48
C LYS A 112 7.04 -6.29 6.73
N ASP A 113 7.08 -7.63 6.71
CA ASP A 113 6.73 -8.46 7.87
C ASP A 113 5.34 -8.16 8.47
N PHE A 114 4.36 -7.92 7.58
CA PHE A 114 2.98 -7.64 7.94
C PHE A 114 2.23 -8.93 8.32
N ASN A 115 2.63 -9.55 9.43
CA ASN A 115 2.19 -10.90 9.81
C ASN A 115 1.00 -10.84 10.75
N GLN A 116 -0.13 -11.43 10.31
CA GLN A 116 -1.36 -11.57 11.09
C GLN A 116 -2.31 -12.57 10.43
N ASP A 117 -3.32 -13.07 11.18
CA ASP A 117 -4.18 -14.17 10.74
C ASP A 117 -5.06 -13.82 9.53
N ASN A 118 -5.58 -12.62 9.46
CA ASN A 118 -6.47 -12.16 8.40
C ASN A 118 -5.97 -10.83 7.84
N VAL A 119 -5.87 -10.75 6.52
CA VAL A 119 -5.44 -9.54 5.79
C VAL A 119 -6.37 -9.32 4.60
N GLU A 120 -6.96 -8.15 4.49
CA GLU A 120 -7.67 -7.68 3.31
C GLU A 120 -6.94 -6.48 2.71
N LEU A 121 -6.61 -6.56 1.42
CA LEU A 121 -5.92 -5.52 0.65
C LEU A 121 -6.81 -5.06 -0.49
N ASN A 122 -7.14 -3.77 -0.50
CA ASN A 122 -7.95 -3.14 -1.54
C ASN A 122 -7.13 -2.05 -2.23
N ALA A 123 -6.97 -2.10 -3.55
CA ALA A 123 -6.32 -1.07 -4.35
C ALA A 123 -7.23 -0.63 -5.50
N GLN A 124 -7.51 0.67 -5.57
CA GLN A 124 -8.40 1.25 -6.56
C GLN A 124 -7.79 2.53 -7.14
N GLU A 125 -8.30 2.92 -8.32
CA GLU A 125 -7.94 4.20 -8.93
C GLU A 125 -6.41 4.40 -9.05
N ARG A 126 -5.72 3.43 -9.67
CA ARG A 126 -4.26 3.39 -9.87
C ARG A 126 -3.43 3.35 -8.58
N ALA A 127 -4.02 3.00 -7.45
CA ALA A 127 -3.26 2.81 -6.22
C ALA A 127 -2.36 1.56 -6.30
N PHE A 128 -1.29 1.57 -5.53
CA PHE A 128 -0.32 0.48 -5.45
C PHE A 128 -0.13 0.01 -4.01
N ILE A 129 -0.25 -1.30 -3.78
CA ILE A 129 0.06 -1.95 -2.50
C ILE A 129 1.16 -2.97 -2.73
N ASN A 130 2.23 -2.93 -1.91
CA ASN A 130 3.31 -3.92 -1.93
C ASN A 130 3.62 -4.40 -0.51
N ILE A 131 3.26 -5.64 -0.20
CA ILE A 131 3.34 -6.18 1.17
C ILE A 131 4.01 -7.56 1.18
N THR A 132 4.89 -7.76 2.19
CA THR A 132 5.37 -9.10 2.56
C THR A 132 4.63 -9.55 3.82
N THR A 133 3.99 -10.73 3.78
CA THR A 133 3.10 -11.22 4.86
C THR A 133 3.22 -12.72 5.09
N THR A 134 2.94 -13.12 6.34
CA THR A 134 2.56 -14.49 6.70
C THR A 134 1.16 -14.44 7.31
N THR A 135 0.19 -15.10 6.66
CA THR A 135 -1.23 -15.01 7.03
C THR A 135 -1.97 -16.33 6.87
N LYS A 136 -3.10 -16.50 7.56
CA LYS A 136 -4.00 -17.64 7.34
C LYS A 136 -4.96 -17.36 6.18
N TYR A 137 -5.53 -16.17 6.12
CA TYR A 137 -6.53 -15.78 5.13
C TYR A 137 -6.16 -14.44 4.52
N LEU A 138 -5.92 -14.45 3.22
CA LEU A 138 -5.62 -13.26 2.42
C LEU A 138 -6.77 -12.97 1.46
N THR A 139 -7.32 -11.76 1.54
CA THR A 139 -8.29 -11.25 0.58
C THR A 139 -7.67 -10.12 -0.22
N ILE A 140 -7.76 -10.20 -1.54
CA ILE A 140 -7.22 -9.23 -2.50
C ILE A 140 -8.36 -8.69 -3.34
N ARG A 141 -8.48 -7.36 -3.41
CA ARG A 141 -9.37 -6.66 -4.34
C ARG A 141 -8.63 -5.57 -5.07
N ALA A 142 -8.47 -5.71 -6.37
CA ALA A 142 -7.85 -4.68 -7.20
C ALA A 142 -8.79 -4.28 -8.34
N SER A 143 -9.07 -2.99 -8.46
CA SER A 143 -9.96 -2.47 -9.49
C SER A 143 -9.52 -1.11 -10.02
N SER A 144 -10.11 -0.68 -11.14
CA SER A 144 -9.85 0.65 -11.73
C SER A 144 -8.36 0.96 -11.89
N GLY A 145 -7.60 -0.03 -12.39
CA GLY A 145 -6.15 0.07 -12.57
C GLY A 145 -5.33 -0.03 -11.28
N GLY A 146 -5.94 -0.41 -10.14
CA GLY A 146 -5.22 -0.68 -8.89
C GLY A 146 -4.30 -1.90 -9.03
N ILE A 147 -3.14 -1.86 -8.36
CA ILE A 147 -2.12 -2.90 -8.42
C ILE A 147 -1.78 -3.37 -7.01
N ILE A 148 -1.84 -4.69 -6.78
CA ILE A 148 -1.44 -5.29 -5.51
C ILE A 148 -0.34 -6.32 -5.77
N LYS A 149 0.76 -6.19 -5.05
CA LYS A 149 1.87 -7.13 -5.04
C LYS A 149 2.03 -7.71 -3.64
N VAL A 150 2.00 -9.04 -3.53
CA VAL A 150 2.19 -9.72 -2.25
C VAL A 150 3.27 -10.79 -2.38
N SER A 151 4.08 -10.90 -1.33
CA SER A 151 5.06 -11.97 -1.15
C SER A 151 4.96 -12.58 0.24
N GLY A 152 5.59 -13.76 0.44
CA GLY A 152 5.57 -14.48 1.71
C GLY A 152 4.70 -15.73 1.68
N THR A 153 3.84 -15.95 2.68
CA THR A 153 3.02 -17.16 2.79
C THR A 153 1.57 -16.85 3.17
N ALA A 154 0.63 -17.60 2.60
CA ALA A 154 -0.76 -17.62 3.04
C ALA A 154 -1.26 -19.07 3.12
N LYS A 155 -2.19 -19.38 4.05
CA LYS A 155 -2.87 -20.66 4.02
C LYS A 155 -3.90 -20.69 2.89
N ASN A 156 -4.75 -19.68 2.83
CA ASN A 156 -5.77 -19.54 1.79
C ASN A 156 -5.74 -18.12 1.23
N GLN A 157 -6.12 -17.98 -0.04
CA GLN A 157 -6.29 -16.67 -0.67
C GLN A 157 -7.59 -16.58 -1.45
N GLU A 158 -8.24 -15.43 -1.35
CA GLU A 158 -9.34 -15.00 -2.20
C GLU A 158 -8.91 -13.77 -2.98
N VAL A 159 -9.01 -13.82 -4.31
CA VAL A 159 -8.56 -12.77 -5.22
C VAL A 159 -9.70 -12.37 -6.13
N ASP A 160 -10.06 -11.11 -6.12
CA ASP A 160 -11.05 -10.50 -7.01
C ASP A 160 -10.42 -9.28 -7.68
N VAL A 161 -10.15 -9.41 -8.98
CA VAL A 161 -9.57 -8.33 -9.78
C VAL A 161 -10.49 -7.99 -10.94
N ASP A 162 -10.78 -6.69 -11.11
CA ASP A 162 -11.68 -6.20 -12.16
C ASP A 162 -11.22 -4.83 -12.70
N LEU A 163 -11.82 -4.38 -13.80
CA LEU A 163 -11.59 -3.05 -14.38
C LEU A 163 -10.09 -2.70 -14.47
N TYR A 164 -9.32 -3.55 -15.18
CA TYR A 164 -7.87 -3.41 -15.36
C TYR A 164 -7.05 -3.50 -14.04
N GLY A 165 -7.63 -4.02 -12.97
CA GLY A 165 -6.90 -4.32 -11.74
C GLY A 165 -5.88 -5.43 -11.93
N VAL A 166 -4.77 -5.37 -11.20
CA VAL A 166 -3.66 -6.32 -11.32
C VAL A 166 -3.25 -6.88 -9.97
N TYR A 167 -3.12 -8.20 -9.89
CA TYR A 167 -2.55 -8.88 -8.74
C TYR A 167 -1.28 -9.65 -9.11
N HIS A 168 -0.16 -9.34 -8.45
CA HIS A 168 1.11 -10.04 -8.56
C HIS A 168 1.35 -10.89 -7.31
N GLY A 169 0.92 -12.14 -7.33
CA GLY A 169 1.00 -13.10 -6.23
C GLY A 169 1.94 -14.29 -6.48
N PHE A 170 2.78 -14.30 -7.52
CA PHE A 170 3.68 -15.43 -7.77
C PHE A 170 4.74 -15.65 -6.68
N ASN A 171 5.03 -14.64 -5.88
CA ASN A 171 5.97 -14.71 -4.76
C ASN A 171 5.28 -14.98 -3.41
N LEU A 172 3.96 -15.21 -3.41
CA LEU A 172 3.18 -15.63 -2.26
C LEU A 172 2.96 -17.14 -2.34
N SER A 173 3.52 -17.91 -1.44
CA SER A 173 3.23 -19.35 -1.33
C SER A 173 1.86 -19.55 -0.66
N ALA A 174 0.82 -19.85 -1.45
CA ALA A 174 -0.48 -20.22 -0.94
C ALA A 174 -0.58 -21.75 -0.90
N ILE A 175 -0.59 -22.32 0.32
CA ILE A 175 -0.47 -23.78 0.54
C ILE A 175 -1.81 -24.51 0.48
N GLY A 176 -2.93 -23.86 0.72
CA GLY A 176 -4.27 -24.44 0.70
C GLY A 176 -5.08 -23.99 -0.51
N ASN A 177 -6.28 -23.48 -0.27
CA ASN A 177 -7.23 -23.12 -1.31
C ASN A 177 -7.02 -21.71 -1.84
N SER A 178 -7.12 -21.55 -3.15
CA SER A 178 -7.12 -20.27 -3.87
C SER A 178 -8.42 -20.12 -4.64
N THR A 179 -9.20 -19.06 -4.37
CA THR A 179 -10.35 -18.66 -5.16
C THR A 179 -9.99 -17.38 -5.89
N VAL A 180 -10.06 -17.39 -7.23
CA VAL A 180 -9.58 -16.27 -8.05
C VAL A 180 -10.63 -15.89 -9.09
N LYS A 181 -11.00 -14.62 -9.11
CA LYS A 181 -11.86 -14.02 -10.13
C LYS A 181 -11.10 -12.92 -10.85
N ALA A 182 -11.16 -12.93 -12.18
CA ALA A 182 -10.60 -11.88 -13.03
C ALA A 182 -11.66 -11.41 -14.02
N GLY A 183 -12.08 -10.16 -13.83
CA GLY A 183 -13.11 -9.50 -14.65
C GLY A 183 -12.49 -8.66 -15.77
N THR A 184 -13.14 -7.58 -16.14
CA THR A 184 -12.89 -6.72 -17.29
C THR A 184 -11.42 -6.30 -17.43
N GLY A 185 -10.71 -6.89 -18.39
CA GLY A 185 -9.31 -6.57 -18.70
C GLY A 185 -8.32 -6.75 -17.54
N ALA A 186 -8.74 -7.39 -16.46
CA ALA A 186 -7.94 -7.56 -15.24
C ALA A 186 -6.98 -8.76 -15.33
N ARG A 187 -5.94 -8.75 -14.51
CA ARG A 187 -4.90 -9.78 -14.50
C ARG A 187 -4.61 -10.25 -13.08
N ALA A 188 -4.70 -11.55 -12.83
CA ALA A 188 -4.26 -12.18 -11.59
C ALA A 188 -3.12 -13.17 -11.84
N GLU A 189 -2.05 -13.06 -11.07
CA GLU A 189 -0.93 -14.00 -11.01
C GLU A 189 -0.91 -14.64 -9.63
N VAL A 190 -1.11 -15.97 -9.54
CA VAL A 190 -1.23 -16.65 -8.25
C VAL A 190 -0.32 -17.88 -8.17
N MET A 191 0.27 -18.11 -7.02
CA MET A 191 0.81 -19.40 -6.63
C MET A 191 -0.30 -20.14 -5.87
N ALA A 192 -0.71 -21.33 -6.32
CA ALA A 192 -1.78 -22.10 -5.72
C ALA A 192 -1.27 -23.48 -5.26
N GLY A 193 -1.67 -23.88 -4.04
CA GLY A 193 -1.27 -25.13 -3.41
C GLY A 193 -2.22 -26.31 -3.73
N GLU A 194 -3.21 -26.57 -2.84
CA GLU A 194 -4.08 -27.74 -2.93
C GLU A 194 -5.15 -27.60 -4.01
N ALA A 195 -5.87 -26.48 -4.04
CA ALA A 195 -6.96 -26.25 -4.98
C ALA A 195 -6.99 -24.83 -5.52
N LEU A 196 -7.39 -24.69 -6.78
CA LEU A 196 -7.62 -23.41 -7.45
C LEU A 196 -9.03 -23.42 -8.05
N ASN A 197 -9.90 -22.56 -7.51
CA ASN A 197 -11.18 -22.21 -8.13
C ASN A 197 -10.99 -20.92 -8.92
N ALA A 198 -11.10 -20.99 -10.24
CA ALA A 198 -10.80 -19.88 -11.15
C ALA A 198 -12.00 -19.50 -12.01
N LYS A 199 -12.38 -18.20 -11.96
CA LYS A 199 -13.42 -17.61 -12.80
C LYS A 199 -12.85 -16.43 -13.61
N VAL A 200 -13.04 -16.46 -14.92
CA VAL A 200 -12.61 -15.39 -15.83
C VAL A 200 -13.81 -14.87 -16.60
N SER A 201 -13.91 -13.55 -16.74
CA SER A 201 -14.95 -12.90 -17.54
C SER A 201 -14.41 -11.64 -18.23
N PHE A 202 -15.09 -11.20 -19.28
CA PHE A 202 -14.86 -9.93 -19.97
C PHE A 202 -13.39 -9.59 -20.30
N GLY A 203 -12.62 -10.56 -20.79
CA GLY A 203 -11.23 -10.37 -21.19
C GLY A 203 -10.23 -10.34 -20.02
N GLY A 204 -10.63 -10.79 -18.85
CA GLY A 204 -9.71 -11.03 -17.73
C GLY A 204 -8.75 -12.18 -18.01
N ALA A 205 -7.69 -12.29 -17.20
CA ALA A 205 -6.70 -13.36 -17.30
C ALA A 205 -6.21 -13.81 -15.92
N ILE A 206 -6.14 -15.13 -15.72
CA ILE A 206 -5.57 -15.75 -14.53
C ILE A 206 -4.37 -16.60 -14.92
N PHE A 207 -3.21 -16.29 -14.36
CA PHE A 207 -1.97 -17.05 -14.49
C PHE A 207 -1.67 -17.72 -13.16
N TYR A 208 -1.38 -19.01 -13.16
CA TYR A 208 -1.06 -19.69 -11.90
C TYR A 208 0.20 -20.54 -11.99
N LYS A 209 0.84 -20.73 -10.85
CA LYS A 209 1.94 -21.65 -10.61
C LYS A 209 1.55 -22.63 -9.49
N GLY A 210 2.30 -23.72 -9.35
CA GLY A 210 2.01 -24.81 -8.44
C GLY A 210 1.34 -25.98 -9.14
N ASN A 211 0.83 -26.93 -8.34
CA ASN A 211 0.14 -28.12 -8.87
C ASN A 211 -1.25 -28.31 -8.21
N PRO A 212 -2.13 -27.30 -8.24
CA PRO A 212 -3.44 -27.38 -7.61
C PRO A 212 -4.40 -28.29 -8.38
N LYS A 213 -5.40 -28.83 -7.69
CA LYS A 213 -6.62 -29.32 -8.35
C LYS A 213 -7.41 -28.10 -8.88
N VAL A 214 -7.48 -27.96 -10.18
CA VAL A 214 -8.14 -26.79 -10.82
C VAL A 214 -9.62 -27.07 -11.07
N VAL A 215 -10.50 -26.16 -10.58
CA VAL A 215 -11.91 -26.06 -10.94
C VAL A 215 -12.11 -24.75 -11.70
N LYS A 216 -12.67 -24.84 -12.89
CA LYS A 216 -12.98 -23.66 -13.74
C LYS A 216 -14.48 -23.42 -13.70
N ASP A 217 -14.90 -22.29 -13.16
CA ASP A 217 -16.25 -21.76 -13.31
C ASP A 217 -16.38 -21.09 -14.69
N LYS A 218 -17.41 -21.46 -15.42
CA LYS A 218 -17.73 -20.88 -16.74
C LYS A 218 -18.52 -19.58 -16.57
#